data_7e620d084a6700abfdf938c403e7ff50
#
_entry.id   7e620d084a6700abfdf938c403e7ff50
#
_cell.length_a   1.000
_cell.length_b   1.000
_cell.length_c   1.000
_cell.angle_alpha   90.00
_cell.angle_beta   90.00
_cell.angle_gamma   90.00
#
_symmetry.space_group_name_H-M   'P 1'
#
loop_
_entity.id
_entity.type
_entity.pdbx_description
1 polymer ?
#
loop_
_entity_poly.entity_id
_entity_poly.type
_entity_poly.pdbx_seq_one_letter_code
_entity_poly.pdbx_strand_id
1 'polypeptide(L)'
;MANAGTVKRLWAKDESLWPHMKDQRRLITDNLNWLDLPDQIGPYMTRAAALAVTAEREGFRDLVFVAMGDSNLAAETIAQTGSLQRPQRFFLLDSTDPAAIRCISDQVDLDRTLFVFANKSGKRIETHALLLYFLNRLRMHKKVEPGRCFVAVTEQDSYLSELARNYDFLGTFLDPRGIKGRYSSLIHFGLLLSAIWRIDPQELVVRAKSMRELCKRAPGDGNPAADLAAFFSAAEESGKDKLLLLGSKSLQAATYRIAQLVGASTSKGGRGLIPVCNGSPGGSEGSLGGCVAVVLKMRGVEEPELSATETLLKQKRVPTVTVTMNGPEELGAAMFEWEIATALACSLLEVNPFDEPDVQEGRERVSVLLDEFSTKRMWPARTTRVREKGIELYAEGEMRQHISTLSLSEALRTFLEAMPTGGYLAIITFASSNPETEAALGRIREHLASSRGIPVLLSSGPRYLRYFEQVYKGGPDKGLFLMLTSETTADVAIPGAAYTFGQLQMALALADFESLETRRKLAMRLQLTQGLEAGLAEIEQAILKL
;
A
#
# COMPACT_ATOMS: atom_id res chain seq x y z
N MET A 1 -13.12 -17.77 19.14
CA MET A 1 -12.83 -18.32 17.80
C MET A 1 -14.06 -18.20 16.94
N ALA A 2 -13.88 -18.03 15.62
CA ALA A 2 -15.02 -17.99 14.69
C ALA A 2 -15.87 -19.25 14.89
N ASN A 3 -17.13 -19.09 15.20
CA ASN A 3 -18.08 -20.19 15.32
C ASN A 3 -19.01 -20.23 14.08
N ALA A 4 -19.78 -21.29 13.92
CA ALA A 4 -20.70 -21.41 12.79
C ALA A 4 -21.69 -20.23 12.69
N GLY A 5 -22.01 -19.57 13.80
CA GLY A 5 -22.84 -18.37 13.85
C GLY A 5 -22.18 -17.17 13.19
N THR A 6 -20.87 -16.93 13.41
CA THR A 6 -20.13 -15.80 12.82
C THR A 6 -20.11 -15.87 11.28
N VAL A 7 -19.83 -17.06 10.72
CA VAL A 7 -19.86 -17.26 9.26
C VAL A 7 -21.25 -17.01 8.69
N LYS A 8 -22.30 -17.56 9.31
CA LYS A 8 -23.69 -17.34 8.86
C LYS A 8 -24.08 -15.87 8.91
N ARG A 9 -23.68 -15.14 9.95
CA ARG A 9 -23.95 -13.71 10.11
C ARG A 9 -23.24 -12.87 9.04
N LEU A 10 -21.99 -13.21 8.68
CA LEU A 10 -21.28 -12.55 7.58
C LEU A 10 -22.05 -12.69 6.27
N TRP A 11 -22.48 -13.91 5.92
CA TRP A 11 -23.24 -14.16 4.70
C TRP A 11 -24.67 -13.59 4.72
N ALA A 12 -25.23 -13.39 5.90
CA ALA A 12 -26.48 -12.64 6.10
C ALA A 12 -26.29 -11.11 6.06
N LYS A 13 -25.05 -10.63 5.86
CA LYS A 13 -24.67 -9.21 5.87
C LYS A 13 -25.06 -8.50 7.17
N ASP A 14 -24.93 -9.20 8.28
CA ASP A 14 -25.26 -8.67 9.60
C ASP A 14 -24.15 -7.68 10.05
N GLU A 15 -24.47 -6.39 9.99
CA GLU A 15 -23.55 -5.31 10.36
C GLU A 15 -23.15 -5.34 11.84
N SER A 16 -23.96 -5.98 12.68
CA SER A 16 -23.67 -6.08 14.11
C SER A 16 -22.56 -7.09 14.46
N LEU A 17 -21.93 -7.71 13.45
CA LEU A 17 -20.72 -8.51 13.62
C LEU A 17 -19.53 -7.68 14.14
N TRP A 18 -19.51 -6.37 13.86
CA TRP A 18 -18.40 -5.50 14.21
C TRP A 18 -18.88 -4.33 15.07
N PRO A 19 -18.04 -3.83 15.99
CA PRO A 19 -18.37 -2.63 16.74
C PRO A 19 -18.45 -1.43 15.81
N HIS A 20 -19.48 -0.62 15.98
CA HIS A 20 -19.66 0.60 15.20
C HIS A 20 -20.58 1.61 15.93
N MET A 21 -20.43 2.88 15.59
CA MET A 21 -21.39 3.92 15.99
C MET A 21 -22.63 3.85 15.09
N LYS A 22 -23.77 4.36 15.58
CA LYS A 22 -25.06 4.27 14.85
C LYS A 22 -25.02 4.89 13.45
N ASP A 23 -24.24 5.93 13.26
CA ASP A 23 -24.03 6.62 11.99
C ASP A 23 -23.17 5.81 11.00
N GLN A 24 -22.37 4.87 11.49
CA GLN A 24 -21.51 4.00 10.66
C GLN A 24 -22.23 2.74 10.14
N ARG A 25 -23.44 2.46 10.64
CA ARG A 25 -24.21 1.26 10.25
C ARG A 25 -24.35 1.13 8.73
N ARG A 26 -24.75 2.21 8.07
CA ARG A 26 -24.90 2.23 6.60
C ARG A 26 -23.57 1.99 5.87
N LEU A 27 -22.50 2.52 6.39
CA LEU A 27 -21.17 2.29 5.81
C LEU A 27 -20.82 0.81 5.80
N ILE A 28 -21.09 0.09 6.90
CA ILE A 28 -20.83 -1.36 6.98
C ILE A 28 -21.72 -2.12 6.00
N THR A 29 -23.02 -1.84 6.00
CA THR A 29 -23.98 -2.51 5.12
C THR A 29 -23.65 -2.34 3.64
N ASP A 30 -23.30 -1.10 3.23
CA ASP A 30 -22.92 -0.81 1.84
C ASP A 30 -21.61 -1.52 1.48
N ASN A 31 -20.64 -1.58 2.40
CA ASN A 31 -19.40 -2.31 2.17
C ASN A 31 -19.61 -3.81 1.99
N LEU A 32 -20.51 -4.44 2.75
CA LEU A 32 -20.77 -5.88 2.65
C LEU A 32 -21.28 -6.35 1.28
N ASN A 33 -21.63 -5.43 0.39
CA ASN A 33 -22.00 -5.76 -0.99
C ASN A 33 -20.82 -6.35 -1.81
N TRP A 34 -19.58 -6.24 -1.34
CA TRP A 34 -18.44 -6.91 -1.97
C TRP A 34 -18.59 -8.44 -2.02
N LEU A 35 -19.35 -9.04 -1.10
CA LEU A 35 -19.63 -10.48 -1.09
C LEU A 35 -20.35 -10.97 -2.35
N ASP A 36 -21.12 -10.10 -3.00
CA ASP A 36 -21.90 -10.43 -4.21
C ASP A 36 -21.19 -10.01 -5.51
N LEU A 37 -20.07 -9.30 -5.43
CA LEU A 37 -19.38 -8.80 -6.62
C LEU A 37 -19.06 -9.88 -7.66
N PRO A 38 -18.65 -11.11 -7.31
CA PRO A 38 -18.38 -12.15 -8.30
C PRO A 38 -19.60 -12.48 -9.20
N ASP A 39 -20.83 -12.25 -8.74
CA ASP A 39 -22.03 -12.46 -9.54
C ASP A 39 -22.45 -11.24 -10.37
N GLN A 40 -22.04 -10.04 -9.95
CA GLN A 40 -22.45 -8.78 -10.56
C GLN A 40 -21.48 -8.26 -11.62
N ILE A 41 -20.31 -8.87 -11.75
CA ILE A 41 -19.18 -8.35 -12.52
C ILE A 41 -19.29 -8.56 -14.05
N GLY A 42 -20.25 -9.35 -14.53
CA GLY A 42 -20.38 -9.72 -15.96
C GLY A 42 -20.36 -8.51 -16.92
N PRO A 43 -21.20 -7.47 -16.74
CA PRO A 43 -21.19 -6.28 -17.60
C PRO A 43 -19.86 -5.54 -17.61
N TYR A 44 -19.16 -5.53 -16.47
CA TYR A 44 -17.84 -4.92 -16.35
C TYR A 44 -16.80 -5.68 -17.19
N MET A 45 -16.80 -7.02 -17.11
CA MET A 45 -15.90 -7.88 -17.90
C MET A 45 -16.10 -7.70 -19.40
N THR A 46 -17.35 -7.62 -19.87
CA THR A 46 -17.65 -7.38 -21.28
C THR A 46 -17.02 -6.06 -21.75
N ARG A 47 -17.13 -5.00 -20.94
CA ARG A 47 -16.53 -3.70 -21.26
C ARG A 47 -15.01 -3.72 -21.19
N ALA A 48 -14.43 -4.44 -20.23
CA ALA A 48 -12.98 -4.59 -20.12
C ALA A 48 -12.40 -5.32 -21.34
N ALA A 49 -13.05 -6.39 -21.79
CA ALA A 49 -12.68 -7.10 -23.02
C ALA A 49 -12.79 -6.21 -24.26
N ALA A 50 -13.84 -5.41 -24.38
CA ALA A 50 -14.01 -4.46 -25.49
C ALA A 50 -12.93 -3.38 -25.49
N LEU A 51 -12.53 -2.88 -24.31
CA LEU A 51 -11.42 -1.94 -24.18
C LEU A 51 -10.09 -2.59 -24.60
N ALA A 52 -9.83 -3.83 -24.20
CA ALA A 52 -8.61 -4.55 -24.59
C ALA A 52 -8.47 -4.66 -26.12
N VAL A 53 -9.56 -5.04 -26.81
CA VAL A 53 -9.61 -5.07 -28.28
C VAL A 53 -9.39 -3.67 -28.88
N THR A 54 -9.98 -2.63 -28.28
CA THR A 54 -9.79 -1.26 -28.73
C THR A 54 -8.35 -0.80 -28.53
N ALA A 55 -7.74 -1.08 -27.39
CA ALA A 55 -6.35 -0.72 -27.11
C ALA A 55 -5.37 -1.39 -28.09
N GLU A 56 -5.64 -2.63 -28.48
CA GLU A 56 -4.84 -3.34 -29.48
C GLU A 56 -5.01 -2.73 -30.88
N ARG A 57 -6.25 -2.43 -31.28
CA ARG A 57 -6.56 -1.82 -32.58
C ARG A 57 -5.97 -0.41 -32.73
N GLU A 58 -6.02 0.41 -31.69
CA GLU A 58 -5.44 1.77 -31.66
C GLU A 58 -3.89 1.71 -31.57
N GLY A 59 -3.31 0.55 -31.35
CA GLY A 59 -1.86 0.32 -31.38
C GLY A 59 -1.10 0.86 -30.18
N PHE A 60 -1.74 0.91 -29.01
CA PHE A 60 -1.07 1.30 -27.76
C PHE A 60 0.04 0.28 -27.41
N ARG A 61 1.25 0.80 -27.18
CA ARG A 61 2.45 0.02 -26.81
C ARG A 61 2.79 0.12 -25.34
N ASP A 62 2.39 1.21 -24.72
CA ASP A 62 2.65 1.52 -23.33
C ASP A 62 1.33 1.62 -22.56
N LEU A 63 1.33 1.07 -21.37
CA LEU A 63 0.25 1.20 -20.39
C LEU A 63 0.80 1.86 -19.14
N VAL A 64 0.36 3.09 -18.86
CA VAL A 64 0.67 3.80 -17.62
C VAL A 64 -0.55 3.72 -16.71
N PHE A 65 -0.41 2.98 -15.61
CA PHE A 65 -1.46 2.89 -14.59
C PHE A 65 -1.17 3.90 -13.49
N VAL A 66 -2.07 4.85 -13.30
CA VAL A 66 -1.94 5.92 -12.32
C VAL A 66 -2.97 5.74 -11.22
N ALA A 67 -2.51 5.39 -10.04
CA ALA A 67 -3.38 5.19 -8.89
C ALA A 67 -2.61 5.40 -7.59
N MET A 68 -3.34 5.75 -6.53
CA MET A 68 -2.81 5.81 -5.17
C MET A 68 -3.64 4.93 -4.26
N GLY A 69 -3.04 3.83 -3.77
CA GLY A 69 -3.68 2.95 -2.79
C GLY A 69 -4.10 1.59 -3.34
N ASP A 70 -5.32 1.16 -2.97
CA ASP A 70 -5.82 -0.20 -3.21
C ASP A 70 -5.71 -0.65 -4.67
N SER A 71 -5.95 0.28 -5.59
CA SER A 71 -5.98 0.02 -7.03
C SER A 71 -4.62 -0.32 -7.61
N ASN A 72 -3.57 0.35 -7.17
CA ASN A 72 -2.23 0.09 -7.70
C ASN A 72 -1.65 -1.24 -7.22
N LEU A 73 -1.95 -1.66 -5.98
CA LEU A 73 -1.53 -2.98 -5.52
C LEU A 73 -2.23 -4.11 -6.28
N ALA A 74 -3.50 -3.95 -6.61
CA ALA A 74 -4.18 -4.93 -7.45
C ALA A 74 -3.57 -4.97 -8.86
N ALA A 75 -3.28 -3.80 -9.45
CA ALA A 75 -2.61 -3.69 -10.74
C ALA A 75 -1.22 -4.36 -10.72
N GLU A 76 -0.42 -4.05 -9.72
CA GLU A 76 0.92 -4.60 -9.54
C GLU A 76 0.87 -6.12 -9.32
N THR A 77 -0.09 -6.62 -8.53
CA THR A 77 -0.29 -8.05 -8.30
C THR A 77 -0.57 -8.79 -9.60
N ILE A 78 -1.53 -8.32 -10.39
CA ILE A 78 -1.84 -8.90 -11.70
C ILE A 78 -0.63 -8.79 -12.64
N ALA A 79 0.03 -7.64 -12.63
CA ALA A 79 1.20 -7.39 -13.47
C ALA A 79 2.35 -8.36 -13.15
N GLN A 80 2.64 -8.58 -11.90
CA GLN A 80 3.76 -9.42 -11.48
C GLN A 80 3.45 -10.91 -11.66
N THR A 81 2.24 -11.32 -11.33
CA THR A 81 1.85 -12.74 -11.41
C THR A 81 1.65 -13.20 -12.87
N GLY A 82 1.12 -12.32 -13.73
CA GLY A 82 0.86 -12.60 -15.15
C GLY A 82 2.00 -12.23 -16.13
N SER A 83 3.23 -12.08 -15.67
CA SER A 83 4.34 -11.40 -16.35
C SER A 83 4.80 -11.96 -17.70
N LEU A 84 4.38 -13.13 -18.13
CA LEU A 84 5.04 -13.87 -19.21
C LEU A 84 4.59 -13.51 -20.64
N GLN A 85 3.50 -12.75 -20.85
CA GLN A 85 2.96 -12.50 -22.21
C GLN A 85 2.33 -11.11 -22.41
N ARG A 86 2.91 -10.06 -21.87
CA ARG A 86 2.32 -8.71 -22.02
C ARG A 86 2.60 -8.14 -23.42
N PRO A 87 1.58 -7.72 -24.16
CA PRO A 87 1.78 -7.03 -25.42
C PRO A 87 2.29 -5.59 -25.24
N GLN A 88 2.01 -4.95 -24.09
CA GLN A 88 2.40 -3.57 -23.76
C GLN A 88 3.47 -3.52 -22.67
N ARG A 89 4.35 -2.50 -22.73
CA ARG A 89 5.18 -2.14 -21.58
C ARG A 89 4.30 -1.56 -20.49
N PHE A 90 4.49 -1.98 -19.26
CA PHE A 90 3.70 -1.54 -18.11
C PHE A 90 4.50 -0.61 -17.20
N PHE A 91 3.90 0.51 -16.87
CA PHE A 91 4.43 1.48 -15.92
C PHE A 91 3.38 1.73 -14.83
N LEU A 92 3.76 1.57 -13.58
CA LEU A 92 2.96 1.95 -12.44
C LEU A 92 3.43 3.30 -11.92
N LEU A 93 2.54 4.29 -11.89
CA LEU A 93 2.81 5.61 -11.34
C LEU A 93 1.95 5.83 -10.10
N ASP A 94 2.53 5.63 -8.95
CA ASP A 94 1.92 5.77 -7.64
C ASP A 94 2.72 6.70 -6.71
N SER A 95 3.44 7.62 -7.32
CA SER A 95 4.28 8.59 -6.64
C SER A 95 4.03 10.01 -7.14
N THR A 96 4.17 10.98 -6.24
CA THR A 96 4.25 12.40 -6.56
C THR A 96 5.69 12.89 -6.71
N ASP A 97 6.64 11.98 -6.68
CA ASP A 97 8.05 12.29 -6.85
C ASP A 97 8.32 12.82 -8.27
N PRO A 98 8.89 14.02 -8.40
CA PRO A 98 9.21 14.60 -9.71
C PRO A 98 10.14 13.75 -10.56
N ALA A 99 11.08 13.01 -9.97
CA ALA A 99 11.98 12.15 -10.73
C ALA A 99 11.26 10.91 -11.27
N ALA A 100 10.37 10.29 -10.47
CA ALA A 100 9.55 9.16 -10.92
C ALA A 100 8.60 9.57 -12.06
N ILE A 101 7.98 10.76 -11.94
CA ILE A 101 7.10 11.32 -12.98
C ILE A 101 7.88 11.54 -14.27
N ARG A 102 9.05 12.17 -14.22
CA ARG A 102 9.91 12.38 -15.40
C ARG A 102 10.37 11.05 -15.99
N CYS A 103 10.86 10.14 -15.17
CA CYS A 103 11.34 8.83 -15.62
C CYS A 103 10.29 8.13 -16.50
N ILE A 104 9.04 8.06 -16.06
CA ILE A 104 7.97 7.46 -16.86
C ILE A 104 7.66 8.33 -18.07
N SER A 105 7.51 9.65 -17.87
CA SER A 105 7.16 10.60 -18.94
C SER A 105 8.14 10.63 -20.10
N ASP A 106 9.44 10.37 -19.85
CA ASP A 106 10.51 10.36 -20.83
C ASP A 106 10.67 8.99 -21.53
N GLN A 107 10.19 7.92 -20.90
CA GLN A 107 10.26 6.56 -21.46
C GLN A 107 9.09 6.21 -22.39
N VAL A 108 7.92 6.83 -22.20
CA VAL A 108 6.71 6.49 -22.95
C VAL A 108 6.56 7.28 -24.24
N ASP A 109 6.03 6.64 -25.26
CA ASP A 109 5.57 7.31 -26.47
C ASP A 109 4.12 7.81 -26.24
N LEU A 110 3.95 9.12 -26.01
CA LEU A 110 2.66 9.71 -25.65
C LEU A 110 1.53 9.36 -26.62
N ASP A 111 1.83 9.26 -27.93
CA ASP A 111 0.84 8.94 -28.96
C ASP A 111 0.39 7.46 -28.93
N ARG A 112 1.19 6.61 -28.27
CA ARG A 112 0.97 5.16 -28.19
C ARG A 112 0.88 4.65 -26.75
N THR A 113 0.53 5.55 -25.84
CA THR A 113 0.38 5.25 -24.42
C THR A 113 -1.08 5.31 -24.02
N LEU A 114 -1.55 4.24 -23.40
CA LEU A 114 -2.84 4.21 -22.71
C LEU A 114 -2.62 4.55 -21.25
N PHE A 115 -3.20 5.64 -20.78
CA PHE A 115 -3.18 6.07 -19.39
C PHE A 115 -4.46 5.60 -18.68
N VAL A 116 -4.33 4.76 -17.67
CA VAL A 116 -5.45 4.32 -16.83
C VAL A 116 -5.39 5.02 -15.48
N PHE A 117 -6.31 5.94 -15.24
CA PHE A 117 -6.42 6.67 -13.98
C PHE A 117 -7.45 6.02 -13.06
N ALA A 118 -7.01 5.53 -11.91
CA ALA A 118 -7.87 4.93 -10.92
C ALA A 118 -7.94 5.79 -9.65
N ASN A 119 -9.09 6.39 -9.41
CA ASN A 119 -9.37 7.21 -8.24
C ASN A 119 -10.84 7.06 -7.85
N LYS A 120 -11.12 6.11 -6.97
CA LYS A 120 -12.46 5.70 -6.60
C LYS A 120 -13.33 6.88 -6.14
N SER A 121 -12.88 7.62 -5.15
CA SER A 121 -13.62 8.76 -4.59
C SER A 121 -13.51 10.05 -5.43
N GLY A 122 -12.61 10.11 -6.39
CA GLY A 122 -12.28 11.33 -7.15
C GLY A 122 -11.61 12.45 -6.33
N LYS A 123 -11.34 12.24 -5.03
CA LYS A 123 -10.87 13.30 -4.11
C LYS A 123 -9.36 13.29 -3.84
N ARG A 124 -8.59 12.40 -4.47
CA ARG A 124 -7.15 12.30 -4.22
C ARG A 124 -6.39 13.33 -5.03
N ILE A 125 -5.76 14.25 -4.31
CA ILE A 125 -4.99 15.36 -4.88
C ILE A 125 -3.83 14.86 -5.75
N GLU A 126 -3.18 13.76 -5.34
CA GLU A 126 -2.03 13.18 -6.05
C GLU A 126 -2.43 12.68 -7.44
N THR A 127 -3.50 11.86 -7.50
CA THR A 127 -3.98 11.31 -8.79
C THR A 127 -4.52 12.41 -9.70
N HIS A 128 -5.15 13.44 -9.11
CA HIS A 128 -5.63 14.58 -9.86
C HIS A 128 -4.49 15.41 -10.45
N ALA A 129 -3.45 15.70 -9.67
CA ALA A 129 -2.27 16.40 -10.13
C ALA A 129 -1.58 15.66 -11.30
N LEU A 130 -1.44 14.34 -11.20
CA LEU A 130 -0.89 13.51 -12.28
C LEU A 130 -1.77 13.52 -13.54
N LEU A 131 -3.08 13.47 -13.38
CA LEU A 131 -4.01 13.58 -14.51
C LEU A 131 -3.83 14.90 -15.25
N LEU A 132 -3.82 16.03 -14.54
CA LEU A 132 -3.60 17.35 -15.13
C LEU A 132 -2.25 17.45 -15.84
N TYR A 133 -1.22 16.85 -15.28
CA TYR A 133 0.11 16.82 -15.88
C TYR A 133 0.11 16.11 -17.24
N PHE A 134 -0.36 14.86 -17.30
CA PHE A 134 -0.38 14.11 -18.55
C PHE A 134 -1.37 14.66 -19.57
N LEU A 135 -2.53 15.14 -19.11
CA LEU A 135 -3.50 15.81 -19.99
C LEU A 135 -2.89 17.05 -20.66
N ASN A 136 -2.15 17.87 -19.89
CA ASN A 136 -1.45 19.02 -20.43
C ASN A 136 -0.32 18.63 -21.41
N ARG A 137 0.46 17.58 -21.06
CA ARG A 137 1.51 17.05 -21.94
C ARG A 137 0.95 16.62 -23.30
N LEU A 138 -0.13 15.86 -23.32
CA LEU A 138 -0.79 15.42 -24.56
C LEU A 138 -1.37 16.59 -25.37
N ARG A 139 -1.98 17.58 -24.71
CA ARG A 139 -2.47 18.80 -25.37
C ARG A 139 -1.36 19.58 -26.08
N MET A 140 -0.21 19.68 -25.43
CA MET A 140 0.95 20.36 -26.04
C MET A 140 1.57 19.56 -27.18
N HIS A 141 1.42 18.24 -27.17
CA HIS A 141 1.95 17.36 -28.21
C HIS A 141 1.18 17.47 -29.54
N LYS A 142 -0.11 17.83 -29.52
CA LYS A 142 -0.98 18.17 -30.67
C LYS A 142 -1.15 17.07 -31.74
N LYS A 143 -0.75 15.82 -31.50
CA LYS A 143 -0.88 14.76 -32.52
C LYS A 143 -2.13 13.90 -32.33
N VAL A 144 -2.65 13.82 -31.11
CA VAL A 144 -3.84 13.04 -30.75
C VAL A 144 -4.79 13.86 -29.89
N GLU A 145 -6.08 13.53 -29.96
CA GLU A 145 -7.06 14.05 -29.00
C GLU A 145 -6.76 13.44 -27.63
N PRO A 146 -6.43 14.26 -26.61
CA PRO A 146 -5.94 13.75 -25.33
C PRO A 146 -6.85 12.71 -24.70
N GLY A 147 -8.17 12.90 -24.75
CA GLY A 147 -9.15 11.99 -24.15
C GLY A 147 -9.05 10.56 -24.65
N ARG A 148 -8.67 10.36 -25.92
CA ARG A 148 -8.52 9.02 -26.52
C ARG A 148 -7.38 8.20 -25.94
N CYS A 149 -6.47 8.82 -25.21
CA CYS A 149 -5.38 8.13 -24.52
C CYS A 149 -5.71 7.81 -23.06
N PHE A 150 -6.90 8.17 -22.58
CA PHE A 150 -7.25 8.04 -21.16
C PHE A 150 -8.40 7.06 -20.92
N VAL A 151 -8.26 6.32 -19.82
CA VAL A 151 -9.32 5.51 -19.22
C VAL A 151 -9.47 5.92 -17.77
N ALA A 152 -10.70 6.10 -17.31
CA ALA A 152 -11.01 6.37 -15.91
C ALA A 152 -11.61 5.14 -15.24
N VAL A 153 -11.17 4.86 -13.99
CA VAL A 153 -11.79 3.89 -13.09
C VAL A 153 -12.14 4.62 -11.79
N THR A 154 -13.44 4.80 -11.54
CA THR A 154 -13.91 5.71 -10.49
C THR A 154 -15.36 5.43 -10.10
N GLU A 155 -15.87 6.08 -9.06
CA GLU A 155 -17.30 6.07 -8.73
C GLU A 155 -18.10 7.00 -9.65
N GLN A 156 -19.37 6.68 -9.81
CA GLN A 156 -20.31 7.54 -10.53
C GLN A 156 -20.39 8.93 -9.86
N ASP A 157 -20.52 9.98 -10.67
CA ASP A 157 -20.61 11.38 -10.25
C ASP A 157 -19.39 11.87 -9.44
N SER A 158 -18.26 11.18 -9.57
CA SER A 158 -16.97 11.65 -9.07
C SER A 158 -16.39 12.72 -9.98
N TYR A 159 -15.47 13.54 -9.45
CA TYR A 159 -14.74 14.53 -10.26
C TYR A 159 -14.00 13.88 -11.46
N LEU A 160 -13.42 12.70 -11.27
CA LEU A 160 -12.77 11.97 -12.36
C LEU A 160 -13.77 11.50 -13.42
N SER A 161 -15.00 11.11 -13.03
CA SER A 161 -16.04 10.75 -13.99
C SER A 161 -16.56 11.94 -14.79
N GLU A 162 -16.56 13.12 -14.19
CA GLU A 162 -16.89 14.37 -14.86
C GLU A 162 -15.82 14.77 -15.88
N LEU A 163 -14.55 14.72 -15.48
CA LEU A 163 -13.42 14.96 -16.40
C LEU A 163 -13.41 13.97 -17.57
N ALA A 164 -13.68 12.68 -17.30
CA ALA A 164 -13.75 11.68 -18.35
C ALA A 164 -14.83 11.98 -19.40
N ARG A 165 -15.97 12.52 -18.97
CA ARG A 165 -17.02 13.01 -19.90
C ARG A 165 -16.60 14.26 -20.66
N ASN A 166 -16.04 15.25 -19.95
CA ASN A 166 -15.68 16.55 -20.54
C ASN A 166 -14.55 16.46 -21.57
N TYR A 167 -13.66 15.48 -21.43
CA TYR A 167 -12.52 15.24 -22.32
C TYR A 167 -12.69 14.02 -23.23
N ASP A 168 -13.87 13.42 -23.26
CA ASP A 168 -14.20 12.26 -24.10
C ASP A 168 -13.17 11.13 -23.96
N PHE A 169 -12.99 10.63 -22.72
CA PHE A 169 -12.05 9.54 -22.46
C PHE A 169 -12.44 8.26 -23.21
N LEU A 170 -11.44 7.50 -23.64
CA LEU A 170 -11.60 6.24 -24.35
C LEU A 170 -12.52 5.25 -23.60
N GLY A 171 -12.52 5.29 -22.28
CA GLY A 171 -13.41 4.49 -21.46
C GLY A 171 -13.53 5.01 -20.03
N THR A 172 -14.70 4.76 -19.43
CA THR A 172 -14.94 5.03 -18.01
C THR A 172 -15.54 3.79 -17.37
N PHE A 173 -14.86 3.26 -16.35
CA PHE A 173 -15.28 2.11 -15.58
C PHE A 173 -15.77 2.58 -14.22
N LEU A 174 -17.04 2.31 -13.92
CA LEU A 174 -17.68 2.77 -12.70
C LEU A 174 -17.64 1.69 -11.62
N ASP A 175 -17.03 2.03 -10.50
CA ASP A 175 -17.00 1.18 -9.30
C ASP A 175 -18.33 1.26 -8.53
N PRO A 176 -18.77 0.17 -7.92
CA PRO A 176 -19.90 0.21 -7.00
C PRO A 176 -19.65 1.16 -5.83
N ARG A 177 -20.65 1.97 -5.51
CA ARG A 177 -20.59 2.88 -4.36
C ARG A 177 -20.55 2.10 -3.05
N GLY A 178 -19.89 2.67 -2.06
CA GLY A 178 -19.89 2.18 -0.68
C GLY A 178 -18.87 1.08 -0.38
N ILE A 179 -18.43 0.31 -1.35
CA ILE A 179 -17.46 -0.77 -1.16
C ILE A 179 -16.05 -0.17 -1.04
N LYS A 180 -15.32 -0.50 0.01
CA LYS A 180 -13.90 -0.07 0.15
C LYS A 180 -13.01 -0.76 -0.88
N GLY A 181 -12.04 -0.02 -1.42
CA GLY A 181 -11.13 -0.51 -2.45
C GLY A 181 -10.39 -1.78 -2.06
N ARG A 182 -9.98 -1.92 -0.79
CA ARG A 182 -9.31 -3.12 -0.27
C ARG A 182 -10.17 -4.39 -0.27
N TYR A 183 -11.51 -4.25 -0.42
CA TYR A 183 -12.47 -5.36 -0.55
C TYR A 183 -13.03 -5.50 -1.98
N SER A 184 -12.50 -4.78 -2.96
CA SER A 184 -13.00 -4.81 -4.34
C SER A 184 -11.92 -4.72 -5.41
N SER A 185 -10.69 -4.49 -5.01
CA SER A 185 -9.65 -4.08 -5.95
C SER A 185 -9.30 -5.15 -6.98
N LEU A 186 -9.29 -6.43 -6.62
CA LEU A 186 -8.98 -7.48 -7.57
C LEU A 186 -10.07 -7.61 -8.63
N ILE A 187 -11.33 -7.45 -8.25
CA ILE A 187 -12.46 -7.66 -9.15
C ILE A 187 -12.56 -6.54 -10.20
N HIS A 188 -12.43 -5.26 -9.79
CA HIS A 188 -12.59 -4.15 -10.73
C HIS A 188 -11.30 -3.82 -11.49
N PHE A 189 -10.24 -3.45 -10.77
CA PHE A 189 -8.98 -3.05 -11.39
C PHE A 189 -8.23 -4.25 -11.95
N GLY A 190 -8.25 -5.37 -11.24
CA GLY A 190 -7.60 -6.60 -11.67
C GLY A 190 -8.21 -7.15 -12.96
N LEU A 191 -9.54 -7.16 -13.09
CA LEU A 191 -10.22 -7.66 -14.29
C LEU A 191 -9.97 -6.77 -15.51
N LEU A 192 -9.89 -5.45 -15.35
CA LEU A 192 -9.55 -4.56 -16.46
C LEU A 192 -8.15 -4.86 -16.98
N LEU A 193 -7.18 -4.96 -16.09
CA LEU A 193 -5.79 -5.21 -16.47
C LEU A 193 -5.58 -6.65 -16.94
N SER A 194 -6.25 -7.63 -16.35
CA SER A 194 -6.18 -9.02 -16.82
C SER A 194 -6.71 -9.14 -18.25
N ALA A 195 -7.79 -8.45 -18.59
CA ALA A 195 -8.30 -8.42 -19.96
C ALA A 195 -7.27 -7.82 -20.95
N ILE A 196 -6.62 -6.71 -20.59
CA ILE A 196 -5.58 -6.06 -21.41
C ILE A 196 -4.36 -6.99 -21.57
N TRP A 197 -3.99 -7.74 -20.53
CA TRP A 197 -2.82 -8.63 -20.55
C TRP A 197 -3.12 -10.09 -20.92
N ARG A 198 -4.33 -10.35 -21.41
CA ARG A 198 -4.76 -11.68 -21.84
C ARG A 198 -4.67 -12.76 -20.76
N ILE A 199 -4.77 -12.36 -19.48
CA ILE A 199 -5.12 -13.27 -18.38
C ILE A 199 -6.65 -13.40 -18.44
N ASP A 200 -7.17 -14.60 -18.50
CA ASP A 200 -8.61 -14.78 -18.64
C ASP A 200 -9.37 -14.23 -17.40
N PRO A 201 -10.06 -13.09 -17.53
CA PRO A 201 -10.79 -12.53 -16.40
C PRO A 201 -11.98 -13.38 -15.96
N GLN A 202 -12.48 -14.27 -16.83
CA GLN A 202 -13.56 -15.19 -16.48
C GLN A 202 -13.05 -16.25 -15.52
N GLU A 203 -11.87 -16.81 -15.75
CA GLU A 203 -11.24 -17.77 -14.83
C GLU A 203 -11.01 -17.15 -13.44
N LEU A 204 -10.52 -15.92 -13.35
CA LEU A 204 -10.39 -15.23 -12.05
C LEU A 204 -11.71 -15.18 -11.28
N VAL A 205 -12.80 -14.85 -11.96
CA VAL A 205 -14.13 -14.79 -11.34
C VAL A 205 -14.68 -16.19 -11.00
N VAL A 206 -14.47 -17.18 -11.85
CA VAL A 206 -14.84 -18.58 -11.58
C VAL A 206 -14.13 -19.09 -10.33
N ARG A 207 -12.82 -18.81 -10.19
CA ARG A 207 -12.06 -19.19 -9.00
C ARG A 207 -12.56 -18.46 -7.74
N ALA A 208 -12.85 -17.15 -7.83
CA ALA A 208 -13.44 -16.40 -6.72
C ALA A 208 -14.82 -16.99 -6.29
N LYS A 209 -15.69 -17.36 -7.24
CA LYS A 209 -16.98 -18.01 -6.95
C LYS A 209 -16.79 -19.36 -6.27
N SER A 210 -15.86 -20.17 -6.75
CA SER A 210 -15.54 -21.46 -6.14
C SER A 210 -15.05 -21.30 -4.69
N MET A 211 -14.18 -20.35 -4.44
CA MET A 211 -13.69 -20.03 -3.10
C MET A 211 -14.83 -19.52 -2.20
N ARG A 212 -15.73 -18.68 -2.73
CA ARG A 212 -16.91 -18.22 -2.00
C ARG A 212 -17.74 -19.37 -1.45
N GLU A 213 -17.97 -20.42 -2.23
CA GLU A 213 -18.75 -21.58 -1.77
C GLU A 213 -18.02 -22.37 -0.67
N LEU A 214 -16.68 -22.45 -0.72
CA LEU A 214 -15.89 -23.01 0.39
C LEU A 214 -16.01 -22.17 1.66
N CYS A 215 -15.95 -20.85 1.52
CA CYS A 215 -16.04 -19.91 2.64
C CYS A 215 -17.44 -19.81 3.27
N LYS A 216 -18.48 -20.38 2.68
CA LYS A 216 -19.81 -20.51 3.30
C LYS A 216 -19.91 -21.69 4.26
N ARG A 217 -18.98 -22.64 4.23
CA ARG A 217 -18.96 -23.81 5.11
C ARG A 217 -18.75 -23.39 6.57
N ALA A 218 -19.13 -24.26 7.48
CA ALA A 218 -18.83 -24.05 8.89
C ALA A 218 -17.31 -24.11 9.15
N PRO A 219 -16.81 -23.39 10.17
CA PRO A 219 -15.42 -23.56 10.61
C PRO A 219 -15.12 -25.03 10.96
N GLY A 220 -13.98 -25.53 10.51
CA GLY A 220 -13.61 -26.96 10.66
C GLY A 220 -14.13 -27.89 9.58
N ASP A 221 -15.08 -27.45 8.74
CA ASP A 221 -15.61 -28.22 7.61
C ASP A 221 -14.90 -27.87 6.27
N GLY A 222 -13.64 -27.44 6.34
CA GLY A 222 -12.87 -27.04 5.18
C GLY A 222 -13.23 -25.65 4.68
N ASN A 223 -13.45 -24.71 5.59
CA ASN A 223 -13.57 -23.26 5.30
C ASN A 223 -12.22 -22.58 5.49
N PRO A 224 -11.46 -22.33 4.40
CA PRO A 224 -10.09 -21.81 4.51
C PRO A 224 -10.03 -20.39 5.10
N ALA A 225 -11.02 -19.56 4.80
CA ALA A 225 -11.07 -18.20 5.33
C ALA A 225 -11.36 -18.18 6.84
N ALA A 226 -12.18 -19.09 7.35
CA ALA A 226 -12.43 -19.20 8.79
C ALA A 226 -11.18 -19.71 9.54
N ASP A 227 -10.45 -20.65 8.94
CA ASP A 227 -9.20 -21.18 9.50
C ASP A 227 -8.12 -20.10 9.56
N LEU A 228 -7.99 -19.30 8.50
CA LEU A 228 -7.05 -18.18 8.45
C LEU A 228 -7.46 -17.05 9.42
N ALA A 229 -8.75 -16.75 9.56
CA ALA A 229 -9.25 -15.80 10.55
C ALA A 229 -8.95 -16.22 11.98
N ALA A 230 -9.13 -17.50 12.29
CA ALA A 230 -8.79 -18.07 13.59
C ALA A 230 -7.27 -18.02 13.86
N PHE A 231 -6.46 -18.26 12.84
CA PHE A 231 -5.00 -18.13 12.92
C PHE A 231 -4.57 -16.70 13.28
N PHE A 232 -5.16 -15.67 12.66
CA PHE A 232 -4.87 -14.28 12.95
C PHE A 232 -5.31 -13.83 14.34
N SER A 233 -6.51 -14.24 14.76
CA SER A 233 -7.02 -13.92 16.09
C SER A 233 -6.16 -14.58 17.18
N ALA A 234 -5.84 -15.86 17.03
CA ALA A 234 -4.98 -16.58 17.98
C ALA A 234 -3.56 -16.00 18.03
N ALA A 235 -3.04 -15.51 16.90
CA ALA A 235 -1.75 -14.85 16.87
C ALA A 235 -1.76 -13.57 17.71
N GLU A 236 -2.73 -12.68 17.49
CA GLU A 236 -2.85 -11.42 18.23
C GLU A 236 -3.09 -11.66 19.72
N GLU A 237 -4.03 -12.55 20.08
CA GLU A 237 -4.32 -12.94 21.47
C GLU A 237 -3.12 -13.51 22.21
N SER A 238 -2.22 -14.22 21.52
CA SER A 238 -0.97 -14.76 22.07
C SER A 238 0.20 -13.77 22.08
N GLY A 239 -0.04 -12.49 21.72
CA GLY A 239 0.99 -11.45 21.64
C GLY A 239 1.91 -11.56 20.43
N LYS A 240 1.58 -12.41 19.43
CA LYS A 240 2.30 -12.55 18.16
C LYS A 240 1.70 -11.62 17.12
N ASP A 241 1.95 -10.35 17.29
CA ASP A 241 1.35 -9.28 16.48
C ASP A 241 2.07 -9.00 15.15
N LYS A 242 3.20 -9.65 14.85
CA LYS A 242 3.90 -9.50 13.58
C LYS A 242 3.50 -10.61 12.61
N LEU A 243 2.93 -10.21 11.47
CA LEU A 243 2.56 -11.10 10.38
C LEU A 243 3.61 -11.04 9.28
N LEU A 244 4.49 -12.05 9.23
CA LEU A 244 5.45 -12.20 8.14
C LEU A 244 4.71 -12.67 6.89
N LEU A 245 4.74 -11.89 5.83
CA LEU A 245 4.17 -12.21 4.53
C LEU A 245 5.31 -12.42 3.54
N LEU A 246 5.53 -13.68 3.17
CA LEU A 246 6.62 -14.11 2.30
C LEU A 246 6.01 -14.63 0.99
N GLY A 247 6.52 -14.19 -0.13
CA GLY A 247 6.02 -14.61 -1.43
C GLY A 247 7.13 -15.01 -2.39
N SER A 248 6.84 -16.00 -3.22
CA SER A 248 7.66 -16.24 -4.41
C SER A 248 7.79 -14.97 -5.25
N LYS A 249 8.83 -14.85 -6.08
CA LYS A 249 9.11 -13.61 -6.84
C LYS A 249 7.91 -13.11 -7.64
N SER A 250 7.12 -14.02 -8.20
CA SER A 250 5.89 -13.69 -8.93
C SER A 250 4.72 -13.27 -8.03
N LEU A 251 4.81 -13.45 -6.71
CA LEU A 251 3.75 -13.19 -5.73
C LEU A 251 4.12 -12.11 -4.71
N GLN A 252 5.26 -11.45 -4.86
CA GLN A 252 5.69 -10.40 -3.93
C GLN A 252 4.70 -9.23 -3.85
N ALA A 253 4.14 -8.80 -4.98
CA ALA A 253 3.10 -7.77 -4.98
C ALA A 253 1.82 -8.23 -4.26
N ALA A 254 1.48 -9.52 -4.35
CA ALA A 254 0.35 -10.09 -3.61
C ALA A 254 0.56 -10.01 -2.10
N THR A 255 1.80 -10.17 -1.59
CA THR A 255 2.08 -10.00 -0.15
C THR A 255 1.79 -8.58 0.34
N TYR A 256 2.17 -7.55 -0.44
CA TYR A 256 1.85 -6.14 -0.10
C TYR A 256 0.35 -5.87 -0.16
N ARG A 257 -0.36 -6.49 -1.11
CA ARG A 257 -1.81 -6.37 -1.19
C ARG A 257 -2.52 -6.97 0.03
N ILE A 258 -2.07 -8.13 0.46
CA ILE A 258 -2.54 -8.80 1.68
C ILE A 258 -2.17 -7.97 2.92
N ALA A 259 -0.95 -7.46 2.99
CA ALA A 259 -0.50 -6.60 4.08
C ALA A 259 -1.39 -5.37 4.26
N GLN A 260 -1.75 -4.72 3.16
CA GLN A 260 -2.68 -3.60 3.18
C GLN A 260 -4.06 -4.00 3.71
N LEU A 261 -4.63 -5.08 3.16
CA LEU A 261 -5.94 -5.56 3.55
C LEU A 261 -5.98 -5.89 5.06
N VAL A 262 -5.08 -6.73 5.52
CA VAL A 262 -5.02 -7.15 6.93
C VAL A 262 -4.66 -5.98 7.83
N GLY A 263 -3.59 -5.25 7.52
CA GLY A 263 -3.10 -4.15 8.33
C GLY A 263 -4.14 -3.04 8.50
N ALA A 264 -4.67 -2.49 7.39
CA ALA A 264 -5.66 -1.41 7.45
C ALA A 264 -6.99 -1.82 8.09
N SER A 265 -7.35 -3.10 8.01
CA SER A 265 -8.59 -3.60 8.59
C SER A 265 -8.47 -3.93 10.08
N THR A 266 -7.36 -4.51 10.53
CA THR A 266 -7.20 -4.98 11.93
C THR A 266 -6.60 -3.94 12.86
N SER A 267 -5.78 -2.99 12.37
CA SER A 267 -4.97 -2.10 13.20
C SER A 267 -5.78 -0.89 13.71
N LYS A 268 -6.45 -1.05 14.84
CA LYS A 268 -7.29 -0.01 15.48
C LYS A 268 -7.26 -0.12 16.98
N GLY A 269 -7.31 1.04 17.65
CA GLY A 269 -7.36 1.07 19.12
C GLY A 269 -6.17 0.45 19.82
N GLY A 270 -4.98 0.50 19.22
CA GLY A 270 -3.76 -0.10 19.76
C GLY A 270 -3.64 -1.62 19.56
N ARG A 271 -4.53 -2.21 18.77
CA ARG A 271 -4.58 -3.66 18.47
C ARG A 271 -4.35 -3.92 16.98
N GLY A 272 -4.19 -5.20 16.63
CA GLY A 272 -4.11 -5.69 15.26
C GLY A 272 -2.77 -6.28 14.88
N LEU A 273 -2.65 -6.68 13.61
CA LEU A 273 -1.46 -7.31 13.07
C LEU A 273 -0.59 -6.29 12.33
N ILE A 274 0.71 -6.35 12.54
CA ILE A 274 1.73 -5.56 11.88
C ILE A 274 2.32 -6.40 10.73
N PRO A 275 1.93 -6.16 9.48
CA PRO A 275 2.47 -6.93 8.36
C PRO A 275 3.92 -6.58 8.08
N VAL A 276 4.74 -7.60 7.85
CA VAL A 276 6.15 -7.49 7.44
C VAL A 276 6.32 -8.24 6.12
N CYS A 277 6.40 -7.49 5.02
CA CYS A 277 6.46 -8.08 3.68
C CYS A 277 7.89 -8.36 3.24
N ASN A 278 8.14 -9.58 2.73
CA ASN A 278 9.38 -10.00 2.07
C ASN A 278 10.66 -9.55 2.81
N GLY A 279 10.55 -9.37 4.13
CA GLY A 279 11.68 -9.10 5.00
C GLY A 279 12.40 -10.39 5.35
N SER A 280 13.72 -10.32 5.46
CA SER A 280 14.46 -11.40 6.12
C SER A 280 13.96 -11.46 7.57
N PRO A 281 13.50 -12.61 8.05
CA PRO A 281 13.24 -12.79 9.47
C PRO A 281 14.61 -12.67 10.17
N GLY A 282 14.92 -11.49 10.71
CA GLY A 282 16.23 -11.14 11.25
C GLY A 282 16.87 -12.30 12.01
N GLY A 283 18.17 -12.49 11.82
CA GLY A 283 18.92 -13.69 12.24
C GLY A 283 19.05 -13.95 13.74
N SER A 284 18.48 -13.11 14.61
CA SER A 284 18.51 -13.32 16.05
C SER A 284 17.26 -14.09 16.54
N GLU A 285 17.45 -15.01 17.46
CA GLU A 285 16.35 -15.83 18.04
C GLU A 285 15.23 -14.99 18.66
N GLY A 286 15.54 -13.79 19.14
CA GLY A 286 14.58 -12.88 19.77
C GLY A 286 13.56 -12.26 18.82
N SER A 287 13.90 -12.08 17.54
CA SER A 287 13.05 -11.35 16.57
C SER A 287 11.83 -12.13 16.10
N LEU A 288 11.88 -13.47 16.13
CA LEU A 288 10.80 -14.34 15.63
C LEU A 288 9.77 -14.73 16.67
N GLY A 289 10.05 -14.52 17.97
CA GLY A 289 9.16 -14.92 19.09
C GLY A 289 7.77 -14.27 19.03
N GLY A 290 7.67 -13.05 18.51
CA GLY A 290 6.41 -12.31 18.34
C GLY A 290 5.80 -12.41 16.95
N CYS A 291 6.22 -13.40 16.13
CA CYS A 291 5.81 -13.52 14.74
C CYS A 291 4.91 -14.73 14.48
N VAL A 292 4.05 -14.57 13.48
CA VAL A 292 3.43 -15.64 12.71
C VAL A 292 3.73 -15.42 11.23
N ALA A 293 3.67 -16.44 10.39
CA ALA A 293 4.04 -16.33 9.00
C ALA A 293 2.97 -16.88 8.05
N VAL A 294 2.85 -16.25 6.89
CA VAL A 294 2.17 -16.81 5.72
C VAL A 294 3.12 -16.81 4.54
N VAL A 295 3.22 -17.94 3.87
CA VAL A 295 4.07 -18.14 2.71
C VAL A 295 3.20 -18.37 1.48
N LEU A 296 3.35 -17.52 0.47
CA LEU A 296 2.65 -17.63 -0.81
C LEU A 296 3.58 -18.24 -1.85
N LYS A 297 3.18 -19.35 -2.44
CA LYS A 297 3.99 -20.09 -3.42
C LYS A 297 3.25 -20.28 -4.75
N MET A 298 4.04 -20.25 -5.83
CA MET A 298 3.59 -20.73 -7.13
C MET A 298 4.02 -22.20 -7.30
N ARG A 299 3.09 -23.09 -7.62
CA ARG A 299 3.39 -24.52 -7.80
C ARG A 299 4.37 -24.74 -8.94
N GLY A 300 5.35 -25.62 -8.72
CA GLY A 300 6.35 -25.96 -9.73
C GLY A 300 7.44 -24.92 -9.93
N VAL A 301 7.46 -23.86 -9.12
CA VAL A 301 8.55 -22.87 -9.11
C VAL A 301 9.40 -23.12 -7.86
N GLU A 302 10.65 -23.50 -8.08
CA GLU A 302 11.62 -23.64 -6.98
C GLU A 302 12.33 -22.32 -6.74
N GLU A 303 12.28 -21.85 -5.50
CA GLU A 303 12.97 -20.65 -5.03
C GLU A 303 13.79 -20.98 -3.79
N PRO A 304 15.13 -21.18 -3.93
CA PRO A 304 15.99 -21.63 -2.83
C PRO A 304 15.94 -20.71 -1.61
N GLU A 305 15.88 -19.39 -1.81
CA GLU A 305 15.83 -18.40 -0.73
C GLU A 305 14.53 -18.51 0.10
N LEU A 306 13.39 -18.66 -0.57
CA LEU A 306 12.10 -18.84 0.09
C LEU A 306 12.06 -20.18 0.84
N SER A 307 12.57 -21.24 0.24
CA SER A 307 12.66 -22.58 0.85
C SER A 307 13.59 -22.61 2.08
N ALA A 308 14.71 -21.89 2.03
CA ALA A 308 15.59 -21.70 3.18
C ALA A 308 14.89 -20.95 4.32
N THR A 309 14.14 -19.89 3.97
CA THR A 309 13.37 -19.13 4.95
C THR A 309 12.27 -19.99 5.61
N GLU A 310 11.53 -20.80 4.86
CA GLU A 310 10.55 -21.73 5.42
C GLU A 310 11.19 -22.76 6.37
N THR A 311 12.37 -23.25 6.01
CA THR A 311 13.14 -24.18 6.85
C THR A 311 13.51 -23.50 8.18
N LEU A 312 13.97 -22.25 8.14
CA LEU A 312 14.27 -21.45 9.32
C LEU A 312 13.02 -21.24 10.20
N LEU A 313 11.90 -20.83 9.59
CA LEU A 313 10.64 -20.65 10.32
C LEU A 313 10.21 -21.92 11.05
N LYS A 314 10.33 -23.07 10.39
CA LYS A 314 10.02 -24.38 10.96
C LYS A 314 10.98 -24.73 12.12
N GLN A 315 12.29 -24.52 11.95
CA GLN A 315 13.29 -24.76 13.00
C GLN A 315 13.03 -23.89 14.24
N LYS A 316 12.63 -22.63 14.03
CA LYS A 316 12.29 -21.66 15.08
C LYS A 316 10.87 -21.80 15.61
N ARG A 317 10.10 -22.79 15.15
CA ARG A 317 8.70 -23.07 15.54
C ARG A 317 7.78 -21.87 15.39
N VAL A 318 8.00 -21.04 14.36
CA VAL A 318 7.09 -19.95 14.01
C VAL A 318 5.82 -20.55 13.43
N PRO A 319 4.63 -20.25 13.97
CA PRO A 319 3.37 -20.70 13.37
C PRO A 319 3.28 -20.18 11.94
N THR A 320 3.12 -21.11 10.98
CA THR A 320 3.19 -20.78 9.56
C THR A 320 2.06 -21.45 8.79
N VAL A 321 1.42 -20.67 7.94
CA VAL A 321 0.44 -21.13 6.92
C VAL A 321 1.09 -20.98 5.55
N THR A 322 1.01 -22.03 4.71
CA THR A 322 1.49 -21.98 3.32
C THR A 322 0.30 -22.04 2.37
N VAL A 323 0.20 -21.07 1.48
CA VAL A 323 -0.79 -20.99 0.41
C VAL A 323 -0.08 -21.23 -0.91
N THR A 324 -0.51 -22.26 -1.65
CA THR A 324 0.09 -22.61 -2.95
C THR A 324 -0.91 -22.37 -4.05
N MET A 325 -0.55 -21.55 -5.03
CA MET A 325 -1.33 -21.28 -6.25
C MET A 325 -0.80 -22.10 -7.43
N ASN A 326 -1.70 -22.60 -8.28
CA ASN A 326 -1.34 -23.39 -9.46
C ASN A 326 -1.11 -22.52 -10.70
N GLY A 327 -1.64 -21.31 -10.72
CA GLY A 327 -1.52 -20.36 -11.82
C GLY A 327 -2.04 -18.97 -11.43
N PRO A 328 -1.85 -17.97 -12.32
CA PRO A 328 -2.27 -16.59 -12.08
C PRO A 328 -3.78 -16.43 -11.83
N GLU A 329 -4.60 -17.27 -12.43
CA GLU A 329 -6.06 -17.27 -12.30
C GLU A 329 -6.53 -17.58 -10.87
N GLU A 330 -5.73 -18.26 -10.06
CA GLU A 330 -6.04 -18.53 -8.65
C GLU A 330 -5.95 -17.29 -7.76
N LEU A 331 -5.41 -16.19 -8.26
CA LEU A 331 -5.50 -14.90 -7.57
C LEU A 331 -6.94 -14.51 -7.26
N GLY A 332 -7.91 -14.85 -8.12
CA GLY A 332 -9.33 -14.61 -7.85
C GLY A 332 -9.80 -15.30 -6.58
N ALA A 333 -9.46 -16.57 -6.42
CA ALA A 333 -9.77 -17.35 -5.21
C ALA A 333 -9.03 -16.82 -3.99
N ALA A 334 -7.71 -16.65 -4.10
CA ALA A 334 -6.87 -16.24 -2.99
C ALA A 334 -7.30 -14.86 -2.43
N MET A 335 -7.50 -13.86 -3.27
CA MET A 335 -7.88 -12.53 -2.79
C MET A 335 -9.26 -12.53 -2.13
N PHE A 336 -10.22 -13.27 -2.66
CA PHE A 336 -11.54 -13.40 -2.06
C PHE A 336 -11.49 -14.11 -0.70
N GLU A 337 -10.69 -15.17 -0.58
CA GLU A 337 -10.43 -15.87 0.68
C GLU A 337 -9.86 -14.90 1.73
N TRP A 338 -8.85 -14.09 1.35
CA TRP A 338 -8.23 -13.13 2.25
C TRP A 338 -9.17 -12.01 2.68
N GLU A 339 -10.04 -11.53 1.79
CA GLU A 339 -11.06 -10.54 2.12
C GLU A 339 -12.04 -11.09 3.17
N ILE A 340 -12.52 -12.33 3.01
CA ILE A 340 -13.40 -13.00 3.98
C ILE A 340 -12.66 -13.28 5.30
N ALA A 341 -11.45 -13.83 5.24
CA ALA A 341 -10.64 -14.12 6.41
C ALA A 341 -10.37 -12.87 7.25
N THR A 342 -10.05 -11.76 6.59
CA THR A 342 -9.80 -10.47 7.26
C THR A 342 -11.06 -9.92 7.92
N ALA A 343 -12.20 -9.96 7.22
CA ALA A 343 -13.47 -9.50 7.79
C ALA A 343 -13.89 -10.35 9.01
N LEU A 344 -13.73 -11.67 8.94
CA LEU A 344 -13.98 -12.58 10.06
C LEU A 344 -12.99 -12.33 11.22
N ALA A 345 -11.69 -12.17 10.92
CA ALA A 345 -10.69 -11.86 11.95
C ALA A 345 -11.02 -10.56 12.68
N CYS A 346 -11.43 -9.51 11.95
CA CYS A 346 -11.86 -8.25 12.55
C CYS A 346 -13.07 -8.42 13.50
N SER A 347 -13.98 -9.34 13.22
CA SER A 347 -15.09 -9.63 14.14
C SER A 347 -14.62 -10.32 15.43
N LEU A 348 -13.57 -11.14 15.34
CA LEU A 348 -12.96 -11.79 16.50
C LEU A 348 -12.11 -10.82 17.34
N LEU A 349 -11.46 -9.87 16.67
CA LEU A 349 -10.66 -8.81 17.29
C LEU A 349 -11.52 -7.64 17.78
N GLU A 350 -12.82 -7.66 17.56
CA GLU A 350 -13.77 -6.61 17.93
C GLU A 350 -13.42 -5.24 17.32
N VAL A 351 -13.01 -5.20 16.06
CA VAL A 351 -12.70 -3.98 15.31
C VAL A 351 -13.51 -3.88 14.02
N ASN A 352 -13.82 -2.66 13.57
CA ASN A 352 -14.52 -2.45 12.30
C ASN A 352 -13.54 -2.58 11.12
N PRO A 353 -13.75 -3.52 10.17
CA PRO A 353 -12.83 -3.71 9.04
C PRO A 353 -12.92 -2.63 7.96
N PHE A 354 -13.96 -1.78 7.98
CA PHE A 354 -14.30 -0.90 6.87
C PHE A 354 -13.97 0.58 7.11
N ASP A 355 -13.59 0.99 8.30
CA ASP A 355 -13.18 2.36 8.61
C ASP A 355 -11.64 2.53 8.63
N GLU A 356 -11.20 3.77 8.70
CA GLU A 356 -9.80 4.18 8.87
C GLU A 356 -9.78 5.46 9.70
N PRO A 357 -10.07 5.35 11.02
CA PRO A 357 -10.26 6.53 11.86
C PRO A 357 -8.97 7.34 12.07
N ASP A 358 -7.81 6.71 11.94
CA ASP A 358 -6.53 7.29 12.31
C ASP A 358 -5.80 8.04 11.18
N VAL A 359 -6.39 8.09 9.98
CA VAL A 359 -5.73 8.68 8.79
C VAL A 359 -6.42 9.91 8.22
N GLN A 360 -7.63 10.23 8.69
CA GLN A 360 -8.42 11.33 8.15
C GLN A 360 -7.76 12.69 8.38
N GLU A 361 -7.29 12.94 9.60
CA GLU A 361 -6.66 14.18 10.03
C GLU A 361 -5.43 14.55 9.18
N GLY A 362 -4.56 13.56 8.91
CA GLY A 362 -3.36 13.78 8.06
C GLY A 362 -3.72 14.23 6.65
N ARG A 363 -4.81 13.70 6.08
CA ARG A 363 -5.27 14.07 4.73
C ARG A 363 -5.76 15.51 4.66
N GLU A 364 -6.46 15.98 5.68
CA GLU A 364 -6.93 17.37 5.77
C GLU A 364 -5.76 18.35 5.95
N ARG A 365 -4.75 17.96 6.71
CA ARG A 365 -3.56 18.77 6.97
C ARG A 365 -2.74 19.08 5.72
N VAL A 366 -2.72 18.18 4.72
CA VAL A 366 -2.01 18.40 3.44
C VAL A 366 -2.49 19.68 2.74
N SER A 367 -3.81 19.86 2.63
CA SER A 367 -4.38 21.06 1.99
C SER A 367 -4.00 22.32 2.75
N VAL A 368 -4.05 22.30 4.07
CA VAL A 368 -3.65 23.44 4.92
C VAL A 368 -2.17 23.80 4.69
N LEU A 369 -1.28 22.82 4.66
CA LEU A 369 0.15 23.05 4.43
C LEU A 369 0.44 23.63 3.04
N LEU A 370 -0.27 23.15 2.01
CA LEU A 370 -0.12 23.68 0.65
C LEU A 370 -0.62 25.13 0.54
N ASP A 371 -1.73 25.47 1.18
CA ASP A 371 -2.26 26.82 1.23
C ASP A 371 -1.32 27.78 1.99
N GLU A 372 -0.78 27.34 3.12
CA GLU A 372 0.22 28.09 3.87
C GLU A 372 1.48 28.32 3.05
N PHE A 373 1.99 27.27 2.37
CA PHE A 373 3.18 27.39 1.52
C PHE A 373 2.91 28.32 0.31
N SER A 374 1.75 28.21 -0.32
CA SER A 374 1.38 29.06 -1.46
C SER A 374 1.41 30.54 -1.10
N THR A 375 1.04 30.86 0.16
CA THR A 375 0.99 32.24 0.66
C THR A 375 2.34 32.73 1.18
N LYS A 376 3.02 31.91 2.00
CA LYS A 376 4.24 32.30 2.74
C LYS A 376 5.54 31.94 2.02
N ARG A 377 5.49 31.06 1.04
CA ARG A 377 6.64 30.49 0.31
C ARG A 377 7.66 29.79 1.23
N MET A 378 7.21 29.33 2.38
CA MET A 378 8.01 28.57 3.34
C MET A 378 7.11 27.59 4.13
N TRP A 379 7.67 26.46 4.49
CA TRP A 379 7.03 25.50 5.37
C TRP A 379 6.98 26.02 6.81
N PRO A 380 6.04 25.51 7.64
CA PRO A 380 6.02 25.83 9.07
C PRO A 380 7.38 25.62 9.73
N ALA A 381 7.84 26.62 10.48
CA ALA A 381 9.13 26.55 11.16
C ALA A 381 9.14 25.42 12.20
N ARG A 382 10.19 24.59 12.16
CA ARG A 382 10.47 23.54 13.14
C ARG A 382 11.88 23.69 13.68
N THR A 383 12.08 23.35 14.93
CA THR A 383 13.39 23.42 15.56
C THR A 383 14.26 22.25 15.11
N THR A 384 15.33 22.55 14.40
CA THR A 384 16.38 21.56 14.09
C THR A 384 17.09 21.15 15.36
N ARG A 385 17.21 19.86 15.65
CA ARG A 385 17.89 19.31 16.83
C ARG A 385 19.38 19.06 16.58
N VAL A 386 19.71 18.56 15.40
CA VAL A 386 21.07 18.29 14.95
C VAL A 386 21.20 18.78 13.51
N ARG A 387 22.33 19.40 13.19
CA ARG A 387 22.70 19.74 11.81
C ARG A 387 24.14 19.28 11.57
N GLU A 388 24.28 18.21 10.80
CA GLU A 388 25.59 17.59 10.55
C GLU A 388 25.59 16.94 9.16
N LYS A 389 26.67 17.15 8.39
CA LYS A 389 26.94 16.47 7.10
C LYS A 389 25.78 16.50 6.10
N GLY A 390 25.09 17.63 5.98
CA GLY A 390 23.94 17.76 5.07
C GLY A 390 22.66 17.09 5.57
N ILE A 391 22.60 16.74 6.84
CA ILE A 391 21.43 16.17 7.49
C ILE A 391 20.92 17.12 8.57
N GLU A 392 19.64 17.45 8.52
CA GLU A 392 18.93 18.16 9.58
C GLU A 392 17.96 17.22 10.27
N LEU A 393 18.11 17.06 11.57
CA LEU A 393 17.28 16.17 12.38
C LEU A 393 16.17 16.97 13.08
N TYR A 394 14.96 16.47 12.97
CA TYR A 394 13.76 16.99 13.62
C TYR A 394 13.14 15.91 14.50
N ALA A 395 12.87 16.25 15.75
CA ALA A 395 12.15 15.41 16.70
C ALA A 395 11.36 16.31 17.63
N GLU A 396 10.09 16.01 17.80
CA GLU A 396 9.18 16.70 18.72
C GLU A 396 8.44 15.68 19.61
N GLY A 397 7.48 16.14 20.37
CA GLY A 397 6.70 15.25 21.24
C GLY A 397 7.56 14.48 22.24
N GLU A 398 7.29 13.21 22.38
CA GLU A 398 8.00 12.33 23.31
C GLU A 398 9.47 12.10 22.88
N MET A 399 9.71 11.95 21.58
CA MET A 399 11.08 11.73 21.08
C MET A 399 12.03 12.91 21.40
N ARG A 400 11.52 14.15 21.46
CA ARG A 400 12.30 15.31 21.85
C ARG A 400 12.99 15.14 23.20
N GLN A 401 12.34 14.46 24.15
CA GLN A 401 12.89 14.25 25.50
C GLN A 401 14.07 13.27 25.49
N HIS A 402 14.13 12.36 24.53
CA HIS A 402 15.20 11.38 24.40
C HIS A 402 16.41 11.91 23.64
N ILE A 403 16.23 12.89 22.72
CA ILE A 403 17.31 13.43 21.90
C ILE A 403 17.81 14.75 22.50
N SER A 404 18.94 14.70 23.21
CA SER A 404 19.63 15.86 23.79
C SER A 404 21.06 16.00 23.27
N THR A 405 21.41 15.36 22.18
CA THR A 405 22.79 15.22 21.71
C THR A 405 23.16 16.22 20.63
N LEU A 406 24.47 16.37 20.38
CA LEU A 406 25.01 17.25 19.37
C LEU A 406 25.49 16.53 18.10
N SER A 407 25.52 15.19 18.08
CA SER A 407 25.94 14.40 16.93
C SER A 407 24.81 13.55 16.35
N LEU A 408 24.85 13.32 15.03
CA LEU A 408 23.91 12.47 14.33
C LEU A 408 23.96 11.01 14.85
N SER A 409 25.16 10.48 15.08
CA SER A 409 25.33 9.09 15.54
C SER A 409 24.75 8.88 16.94
N GLU A 410 24.94 9.84 17.86
CA GLU A 410 24.36 9.76 19.20
C GLU A 410 22.84 9.87 19.16
N ALA A 411 22.30 10.76 18.32
CA ALA A 411 20.85 10.89 18.14
C ALA A 411 20.23 9.60 17.58
N LEU A 412 20.87 8.98 16.58
CA LEU A 412 20.40 7.69 16.02
C LEU A 412 20.49 6.57 17.05
N ARG A 413 21.55 6.53 17.87
CA ARG A 413 21.68 5.56 18.96
C ARG A 413 20.55 5.71 19.96
N THR A 414 20.36 6.91 20.50
CA THR A 414 19.29 7.23 21.46
C THR A 414 17.90 6.90 20.89
N PHE A 415 17.67 7.20 19.60
CA PHE A 415 16.44 6.87 18.91
C PHE A 415 16.21 5.35 18.88
N LEU A 416 17.21 4.56 18.51
CA LEU A 416 17.11 3.10 18.46
C LEU A 416 16.98 2.47 19.86
N GLU A 417 17.57 3.06 20.88
CA GLU A 417 17.46 2.62 22.28
C GLU A 417 16.07 2.88 22.88
N ALA A 418 15.31 3.84 22.33
CA ALA A 418 13.92 4.09 22.71
C ALA A 418 12.93 3.04 22.17
N MET A 419 13.39 1.98 21.50
CA MET A 419 12.55 0.94 20.92
C MET A 419 11.69 0.27 21.99
N PRO A 420 10.36 0.24 21.82
CA PRO A 420 9.48 -0.49 22.72
C PRO A 420 9.77 -2.00 22.71
N THR A 421 9.52 -2.67 23.82
CA THR A 421 9.67 -4.13 23.91
C THR A 421 8.80 -4.84 22.89
N GLY A 422 9.41 -5.74 22.10
CA GLY A 422 8.72 -6.38 20.98
C GLY A 422 8.35 -5.42 19.86
N GLY A 423 9.07 -4.31 19.75
CA GLY A 423 8.84 -3.25 18.77
C GLY A 423 9.29 -3.58 17.36
N TYR A 424 9.09 -2.62 16.48
CA TYR A 424 9.57 -2.63 15.08
C TYR A 424 10.03 -1.23 14.68
N LEU A 425 10.93 -1.16 13.71
CA LEU A 425 11.35 0.10 13.09
C LEU A 425 10.66 0.25 11.73
N ALA A 426 10.06 1.40 11.48
CA ALA A 426 9.59 1.80 10.16
C ALA A 426 10.50 2.91 9.62
N ILE A 427 11.20 2.65 8.51
CA ILE A 427 11.94 3.64 7.74
C ILE A 427 11.02 4.11 6.62
N ILE A 428 10.68 5.39 6.64
CA ILE A 428 9.71 6.01 5.74
C ILE A 428 10.44 7.02 4.87
N THR A 429 10.47 6.84 3.55
CA THR A 429 11.16 7.74 2.63
C THR A 429 10.18 8.58 1.81
N PHE A 430 10.32 9.91 1.84
CA PHE A 430 9.69 10.83 0.91
C PHE A 430 10.79 11.50 0.07
N ALA A 431 11.39 10.73 -0.80
CA ALA A 431 12.47 11.17 -1.67
C ALA A 431 12.56 10.26 -2.88
N SER A 432 13.20 10.77 -3.94
CA SER A 432 13.40 10.01 -5.19
C SER A 432 14.21 8.76 -4.95
N SER A 433 13.64 7.61 -5.29
CA SER A 433 14.30 6.31 -5.20
C SER A 433 14.90 5.91 -6.55
N ASN A 434 16.08 5.31 -6.51
CA ASN A 434 16.74 4.65 -7.61
C ASN A 434 17.33 3.32 -7.12
N PRO A 435 17.85 2.44 -7.99
CA PRO A 435 18.39 1.16 -7.57
C PRO A 435 19.49 1.25 -6.50
N GLU A 436 20.33 2.29 -6.53
CA GLU A 436 21.41 2.50 -5.57
C GLU A 436 20.86 2.86 -4.19
N THR A 437 19.87 3.76 -4.13
CA THR A 437 19.24 4.16 -2.86
C THR A 437 18.38 3.05 -2.27
N GLU A 438 17.72 2.24 -3.11
CA GLU A 438 17.00 1.04 -2.67
C GLU A 438 17.95 -0.01 -2.09
N ALA A 439 19.10 -0.23 -2.73
CA ALA A 439 20.13 -1.12 -2.22
C ALA A 439 20.70 -0.63 -0.87
N ALA A 440 20.95 0.68 -0.72
CA ALA A 440 21.42 1.26 0.54
C ALA A 440 20.39 1.10 1.67
N LEU A 441 19.12 1.38 1.40
CA LEU A 441 18.02 1.14 2.35
C LEU A 441 17.91 -0.35 2.71
N GLY A 442 18.10 -1.25 1.74
CA GLY A 442 18.17 -2.69 1.95
C GLY A 442 19.27 -3.10 2.92
N ARG A 443 20.51 -2.58 2.73
CA ARG A 443 21.64 -2.85 3.62
C ARG A 443 21.41 -2.30 5.05
N ILE A 444 20.87 -1.09 5.17
CA ILE A 444 20.48 -0.51 6.47
C ILE A 444 19.44 -1.40 7.16
N ARG A 445 18.41 -1.82 6.45
CA ARG A 445 17.38 -2.73 6.96
C ARG A 445 17.98 -4.04 7.49
N GLU A 446 18.78 -4.70 6.67
CA GLU A 446 19.40 -5.98 7.01
C GLU A 446 20.35 -5.87 8.19
N HIS A 447 21.15 -4.82 8.24
CA HIS A 447 22.05 -4.57 9.36
C HIS A 447 21.27 -4.36 10.67
N LEU A 448 20.26 -3.50 10.68
CA LEU A 448 19.45 -3.23 11.87
C LEU A 448 18.61 -4.46 12.28
N ALA A 449 18.05 -5.18 11.33
CA ALA A 449 17.31 -6.40 11.62
C ALA A 449 18.19 -7.49 12.24
N SER A 450 19.43 -7.66 11.76
CA SER A 450 20.36 -8.67 12.27
C SER A 450 21.03 -8.24 13.58
N SER A 451 21.52 -7.01 13.70
CA SER A 451 22.27 -6.54 14.88
C SER A 451 21.37 -6.28 16.08
N ARG A 452 20.13 -5.79 15.86
CA ARG A 452 19.18 -5.47 16.93
C ARG A 452 18.09 -6.52 17.14
N GLY A 453 17.95 -7.47 16.21
CA GLY A 453 16.92 -8.51 16.30
C GLY A 453 15.49 -7.97 16.23
N ILE A 454 15.25 -6.91 15.45
CA ILE A 454 13.95 -6.25 15.32
C ILE A 454 13.44 -6.31 13.87
N PRO A 455 12.14 -6.41 13.65
CA PRO A 455 11.57 -6.21 12.32
C PRO A 455 11.81 -4.77 11.84
N VAL A 456 12.30 -4.61 10.61
CA VAL A 456 12.49 -3.31 9.96
C VAL A 456 11.66 -3.25 8.69
N LEU A 457 10.72 -2.31 8.66
CA LEU A 457 9.83 -2.07 7.53
C LEU A 457 10.36 -0.90 6.71
N LEU A 458 10.45 -1.09 5.39
CA LEU A 458 10.73 0.00 4.45
C LEU A 458 9.43 0.46 3.82
N SER A 459 9.19 1.76 3.83
CA SER A 459 7.98 2.38 3.31
C SER A 459 8.31 3.60 2.47
N SER A 460 7.83 3.66 1.23
CA SER A 460 8.05 4.80 0.33
C SER A 460 6.79 5.67 0.25
N GLY A 461 6.92 6.96 0.56
CA GLY A 461 5.85 7.94 0.44
C GLY A 461 5.73 8.51 -0.97
N PRO A 462 4.53 8.87 -1.43
CA PRO A 462 3.25 8.78 -0.71
C PRO A 462 2.59 7.39 -0.75
N ARG A 463 3.18 6.42 -1.46
CA ARG A 463 2.64 5.07 -1.63
C ARG A 463 2.24 4.42 -0.29
N TYR A 464 3.13 4.46 0.72
CA TYR A 464 2.87 3.83 2.02
C TYR A 464 1.69 4.44 2.80
N LEU A 465 1.36 5.74 2.58
CA LEU A 465 0.19 6.39 3.19
C LEU A 465 -1.13 5.68 2.86
N ARG A 466 -1.10 4.71 1.97
CA ARG A 466 -2.29 3.92 1.59
C ARG A 466 -2.24 2.49 2.08
N TYR A 467 -1.07 2.03 2.56
CA TYR A 467 -0.86 0.64 2.97
C TYR A 467 -0.71 0.50 4.48
N PHE A 468 0.18 1.28 5.07
CA PHE A 468 0.60 1.13 6.45
C PHE A 468 0.21 2.31 7.34
N GLU A 469 -0.34 3.40 6.79
CA GLU A 469 -0.71 4.58 7.58
C GLU A 469 -1.60 4.22 8.77
N GLN A 470 -2.64 3.41 8.53
CA GLN A 470 -3.54 2.94 9.60
C GLN A 470 -2.80 2.02 10.60
N VAL A 471 -1.88 1.17 10.12
CA VAL A 471 -1.07 0.30 10.98
C VAL A 471 -0.18 1.12 11.91
N TYR A 472 0.50 2.13 11.38
CA TYR A 472 1.44 2.95 12.14
C TYR A 472 0.75 3.87 13.15
N LYS A 473 -0.44 4.37 12.82
CA LYS A 473 -1.17 5.33 13.65
C LYS A 473 -2.15 4.68 14.62
N GLY A 474 -2.90 3.67 14.19
CA GLY A 474 -3.97 3.02 14.97
C GLY A 474 -3.64 1.64 15.50
N GLY A 475 -2.58 1.01 15.00
CA GLY A 475 -2.14 -0.33 15.43
C GLY A 475 -1.39 -0.34 16.76
N PRO A 476 -0.79 -1.50 17.14
CA PRO A 476 -0.05 -1.66 18.38
C PRO A 476 1.01 -0.57 18.58
N ASP A 477 1.08 -0.01 19.77
CA ASP A 477 2.00 1.09 20.09
C ASP A 477 3.42 0.58 20.36
N LYS A 478 4.01 -0.01 19.32
CA LYS A 478 5.32 -0.67 19.34
C LYS A 478 6.24 -0.16 18.21
N GLY A 479 5.80 0.86 17.47
CA GLY A 479 6.53 1.40 16.32
C GLY A 479 7.55 2.45 16.70
N LEU A 480 8.71 2.41 16.07
CA LEU A 480 9.69 3.48 16.02
C LEU A 480 9.76 3.97 14.57
N PHE A 481 9.61 5.28 14.33
CA PHE A 481 9.39 5.82 12.99
C PHE A 481 10.53 6.76 12.58
N LEU A 482 11.34 6.34 11.61
CA LEU A 482 12.40 7.15 11.01
C LEU A 482 11.94 7.64 9.63
N MET A 483 11.61 8.92 9.52
CA MET A 483 11.22 9.53 8.26
C MET A 483 12.40 10.21 7.58
N LEU A 484 12.61 9.90 6.30
CA LEU A 484 13.64 10.51 5.47
C LEU A 484 12.95 11.40 4.41
N THR A 485 13.31 12.66 4.37
CA THR A 485 12.86 13.62 3.36
C THR A 485 14.06 14.25 2.67
N SER A 486 13.95 14.53 1.38
CA SER A 486 15.02 15.16 0.61
C SER A 486 14.50 16.40 -0.14
N GLU A 487 15.35 17.36 -0.36
CA GLU A 487 15.05 18.46 -1.26
C GLU A 487 15.02 17.97 -2.71
N THR A 488 14.08 18.50 -3.47
CA THR A 488 13.93 18.16 -4.88
C THR A 488 14.78 19.10 -5.71
N THR A 489 15.83 18.59 -6.34
CA THR A 489 16.75 19.39 -7.17
C THR A 489 16.18 19.79 -8.53
N ALA A 490 15.27 18.97 -9.07
CA ALA A 490 14.61 19.22 -10.35
C ALA A 490 13.11 18.93 -10.19
N ASP A 491 12.34 19.97 -9.95
CA ASP A 491 10.91 19.86 -9.66
C ASP A 491 10.06 19.85 -10.94
N VAL A 492 8.79 19.45 -10.82
CA VAL A 492 7.82 19.37 -11.91
C VAL A 492 6.59 20.19 -11.53
N ALA A 493 6.21 21.13 -12.40
CA ALA A 493 5.03 21.95 -12.21
C ALA A 493 3.74 21.14 -12.39
N ILE A 494 2.73 21.45 -11.56
CA ILE A 494 1.38 20.91 -11.71
C ILE A 494 0.56 21.96 -12.48
N PRO A 495 0.05 21.67 -13.69
CA PRO A 495 -0.71 22.63 -14.47
C PRO A 495 -1.94 23.16 -13.70
N GLY A 496 -2.03 24.48 -13.58
CA GLY A 496 -3.14 25.13 -12.88
C GLY A 496 -3.06 25.15 -11.35
N ALA A 497 -2.00 24.59 -10.75
CA ALA A 497 -1.79 24.67 -9.31
C ALA A 497 -0.76 25.75 -8.93
N ALA A 498 -0.87 26.28 -7.70
CA ALA A 498 0.09 27.23 -7.16
C ALA A 498 1.33 26.56 -6.54
N TYR A 499 1.43 25.24 -6.61
CA TYR A 499 2.50 24.40 -6.07
C TYR A 499 2.93 23.34 -7.10
N THR A 500 4.11 22.78 -6.85
CA THR A 500 4.74 21.76 -7.69
C THR A 500 4.56 20.36 -7.10
N PHE A 501 4.97 19.32 -7.83
CA PHE A 501 4.95 17.95 -7.32
C PHE A 501 5.89 17.74 -6.14
N GLY A 502 7.08 18.36 -6.15
CA GLY A 502 8.01 18.29 -5.00
C GLY A 502 7.42 18.95 -3.75
N GLN A 503 6.71 20.07 -3.92
CA GLN A 503 6.00 20.73 -2.83
C GLN A 503 4.82 19.90 -2.31
N LEU A 504 4.07 19.25 -3.20
CA LEU A 504 3.01 18.33 -2.82
C LEU A 504 3.59 17.13 -2.03
N GLN A 505 4.70 16.56 -2.46
CA GLN A 505 5.37 15.46 -1.77
C GLN A 505 5.87 15.88 -0.37
N MET A 506 6.44 17.07 -0.25
CA MET A 506 6.85 17.60 1.05
C MET A 506 5.66 17.87 1.97
N ALA A 507 4.55 18.41 1.45
CA ALA A 507 3.33 18.60 2.23
C ALA A 507 2.77 17.28 2.77
N LEU A 508 2.78 16.23 1.95
CA LEU A 508 2.38 14.88 2.36
C LEU A 508 3.30 14.35 3.48
N ALA A 509 4.62 14.52 3.35
CA ALA A 509 5.59 14.09 4.37
C ALA A 509 5.40 14.84 5.69
N LEU A 510 5.26 16.16 5.64
CA LEU A 510 5.10 16.99 6.83
C LEU A 510 3.77 16.71 7.55
N ALA A 511 2.66 16.56 6.80
CA ALA A 511 1.36 16.23 7.37
C ALA A 511 1.37 14.87 8.07
N ASP A 512 2.05 13.89 7.46
CA ASP A 512 2.17 12.56 8.03
C ASP A 512 3.04 12.55 9.30
N PHE A 513 4.18 13.25 9.26
CA PHE A 513 5.05 13.40 10.42
C PHE A 513 4.32 14.08 11.59
N GLU A 514 3.60 15.18 11.34
CA GLU A 514 2.76 15.85 12.34
C GLU A 514 1.69 14.90 12.92
N SER A 515 1.09 14.08 12.09
CA SER A 515 0.08 13.11 12.53
C SER A 515 0.68 12.01 13.45
N LEU A 516 1.90 11.55 13.18
CA LEU A 516 2.62 10.63 14.08
C LEU A 516 2.91 11.31 15.44
N GLU A 517 3.37 12.56 15.42
CA GLU A 517 3.66 13.33 16.65
C GLU A 517 2.40 13.59 17.48
N THR A 518 1.29 14.03 16.85
CA THR A 518 0.01 14.27 17.50
C THR A 518 -0.50 13.03 18.22
N ARG A 519 -0.22 11.85 17.65
CA ARG A 519 -0.56 10.54 18.22
C ARG A 519 0.50 10.00 19.18
N ARG A 520 1.48 10.83 19.57
CA ARG A 520 2.56 10.49 20.49
C ARG A 520 3.38 9.29 20.08
N LYS A 521 3.52 9.07 18.76
CA LYS A 521 4.40 8.01 18.26
C LYS A 521 5.86 8.45 18.36
N LEU A 522 6.76 7.49 18.65
CA LEU A 522 8.19 7.75 18.69
C LEU A 522 8.71 7.96 17.27
N ALA A 523 8.77 9.21 16.83
CA ALA A 523 9.10 9.59 15.47
C ALA A 523 10.27 10.57 15.39
N MET A 524 11.13 10.38 14.38
CA MET A 524 12.23 11.25 14.04
C MET A 524 12.26 11.47 12.54
N ARG A 525 12.47 12.70 12.09
CA ARG A 525 12.61 13.04 10.68
C ARG A 525 14.01 13.58 10.38
N LEU A 526 14.62 13.02 9.35
CA LEU A 526 15.89 13.50 8.78
C LEU A 526 15.60 14.16 7.43
N GLN A 527 15.93 15.46 7.35
CA GLN A 527 15.92 16.21 6.09
C GLN A 527 17.32 16.13 5.47
N LEU A 528 17.39 15.56 4.27
CA LEU A 528 18.63 15.36 3.53
C LEU A 528 18.81 16.53 2.55
N THR A 529 19.67 17.49 2.89
CA THR A 529 19.86 18.74 2.13
C THR A 529 20.79 18.58 0.93
N GLN A 530 21.53 17.47 0.84
CA GLN A 530 22.43 17.14 -0.27
C GLN A 530 21.91 16.02 -1.17
N GLY A 531 20.61 15.73 -1.09
CA GLY A 531 19.95 14.64 -1.82
C GLY A 531 19.93 13.32 -1.05
N LEU A 532 19.07 12.39 -1.52
CA LEU A 532 18.83 11.12 -0.85
C LEU A 532 20.10 10.24 -0.80
N GLU A 533 20.82 10.14 -1.90
CA GLU A 533 21.98 9.25 -2.05
C GLU A 533 23.11 9.62 -1.07
N ALA A 534 23.51 10.88 -1.06
CA ALA A 534 24.54 11.38 -0.14
C ALA A 534 24.10 11.25 1.33
N GLY A 535 22.84 11.59 1.63
CA GLY A 535 22.29 11.46 2.97
C GLY A 535 22.23 10.02 3.47
N LEU A 536 21.83 9.06 2.61
CA LEU A 536 21.81 7.65 2.96
C LEU A 536 23.21 7.09 3.24
N ALA A 537 24.23 7.53 2.50
CA ALA A 537 25.61 7.11 2.76
C ALA A 537 26.07 7.53 4.17
N GLU A 538 25.76 8.74 4.60
CA GLU A 538 26.08 9.22 5.95
C GLU A 538 25.27 8.50 7.03
N ILE A 539 23.98 8.23 6.79
CA ILE A 539 23.11 7.46 7.70
C ILE A 539 23.63 6.02 7.84
N GLU A 540 23.97 5.36 6.71
CA GLU A 540 24.54 4.02 6.70
C GLU A 540 25.82 3.94 7.52
N GLN A 541 26.75 4.89 7.31
CA GLN A 541 27.98 4.96 8.10
C GLN A 541 27.74 5.19 9.60
N ALA A 542 26.74 6.01 9.94
CA ALA A 542 26.39 6.25 11.33
C ALA A 542 25.79 5.00 11.98
N ILE A 543 24.91 4.29 11.28
CA ILE A 543 24.23 3.06 11.76
C ILE A 543 25.21 1.90 11.89
N LEU A 544 26.15 1.72 10.95
CA LEU A 544 27.15 0.65 11.01
C LEU A 544 28.12 0.78 12.19
N LYS A 545 28.18 1.95 12.84
CA LYS A 545 29.00 2.20 14.05
C LYS A 545 28.23 1.99 15.35
N LEU A 546 26.92 1.73 15.29
CA LEU A 546 26.06 1.52 16.45
C LEU A 546 25.97 0.05 16.88
#